data_53681569772fd2dfd59fbb37be6c3652
#
_entry.id   53681569772fd2dfd59fbb37be6c3652
#
_cell.length_a   1.000
_cell.length_b   1.000
_cell.length_c   1.000
_cell.angle_alpha   90.00
_cell.angle_beta   90.00
_cell.angle_gamma   90.00
#
_symmetry.space_group_name_H-M   'P 1'
#
loop_
_entity.id
_entity.type
_entity.pdbx_description
1 polymer ?
#
loop_
_entity_poly.entity_id
_entity_poly.type
_entity_poly.pdbx_seq_one_letter_code
_entity_poly.pdbx_strand_id
1 'polypeptide(L)'
;MVDPDQLPLLAEAHLRAYRLVNSKFPPIALFDDVADACEFETLYQLQALTNPRLQNETGRLELIARAEIPFGIPGCSYATAPFTHVNPAGSRFSDGSYGVLYLASSMDTALAEVRYHQDRYWSNVEGLSYERFVFRGLSCQFNEAGMLDATVIPMTDPIYDPDDYSQANRLGQRVKQARQLGLRYRSVRNAGQDCWALMTPRPVTSIIQTAHYEMIWNGCISSISAIRAV
;
A
#
# COMPACT_ATOMS: atom_id res chain seq x y z
N MET A 1 -17.73 10.01 -15.41
CA MET A 1 -16.37 9.43 -15.23
C MET A 1 -15.45 10.55 -14.82
N VAL A 2 -14.77 10.41 -13.70
CA VAL A 2 -13.84 11.45 -13.19
C VAL A 2 -12.64 11.57 -14.11
N ASP A 3 -12.29 12.81 -14.45
CA ASP A 3 -11.13 13.12 -15.27
C ASP A 3 -9.97 13.57 -14.35
N PRO A 4 -8.81 12.85 -14.36
CA PRO A 4 -7.64 13.25 -13.59
C PRO A 4 -7.19 14.68 -13.84
N ASP A 5 -7.30 15.17 -15.08
CA ASP A 5 -6.87 16.51 -15.48
C ASP A 5 -7.72 17.63 -14.86
N GLN A 6 -8.90 17.29 -14.32
CA GLN A 6 -9.79 18.22 -13.65
C GLN A 6 -9.61 18.22 -12.12
N LEU A 7 -8.80 17.29 -11.58
CA LEU A 7 -8.53 17.24 -10.15
C LEU A 7 -7.43 18.25 -9.79
N PRO A 8 -7.59 19.01 -8.68
CA PRO A 8 -6.55 19.91 -8.24
C PRO A 8 -5.30 19.16 -7.80
N LEU A 9 -4.14 19.77 -8.02
CA LEU A 9 -2.88 19.29 -7.49
C LEU A 9 -2.73 19.72 -6.04
N LEU A 10 -2.23 18.83 -5.21
CA LEU A 10 -1.91 19.10 -3.82
C LEU A 10 -0.62 19.95 -3.73
N ALA A 11 -0.62 20.89 -2.80
CA ALA A 11 0.56 21.67 -2.44
C ALA A 11 1.58 20.81 -1.69
N GLU A 12 2.78 21.34 -1.51
CA GLU A 12 3.81 20.69 -0.73
C GLU A 12 3.39 20.56 0.74
N ALA A 13 3.35 19.31 1.21
CA ALA A 13 3.14 18.98 2.61
C ALA A 13 3.84 17.65 2.94
N HIS A 14 4.70 17.70 3.97
CA HIS A 14 5.33 16.51 4.54
C HIS A 14 4.40 15.88 5.57
N LEU A 15 3.89 14.71 5.25
CA LEU A 15 2.86 14.04 6.02
C LEU A 15 3.37 12.75 6.64
N ARG A 16 2.67 12.35 7.70
CA ARG A 16 2.79 11.01 8.29
C ARG A 16 1.48 10.27 8.08
N ALA A 17 1.57 9.09 7.48
CA ALA A 17 0.44 8.21 7.28
C ALA A 17 0.79 6.77 7.67
N TYR A 18 -0.19 5.88 7.65
CA TYR A 18 -0.08 4.55 8.24
C TYR A 18 -0.53 3.47 7.27
N ARG A 19 0.08 2.28 7.44
CA ARG A 19 -0.25 1.08 6.69
C ARG A 19 -0.12 -0.14 7.58
N LEU A 20 -0.87 -1.19 7.25
CA LEU A 20 -0.73 -2.52 7.86
C LEU A 20 -0.26 -3.52 6.82
N VAL A 21 0.68 -4.38 7.23
CA VAL A 21 1.18 -5.50 6.43
C VAL A 21 1.05 -6.78 7.25
N ASN A 22 0.47 -7.84 6.67
CA ASN A 22 0.33 -9.12 7.36
C ASN A 22 1.71 -9.69 7.70
N SER A 23 1.92 -10.06 8.97
CA SER A 23 3.21 -10.54 9.49
C SER A 23 3.62 -11.91 8.97
N LYS A 24 2.72 -12.65 8.28
CA LYS A 24 3.08 -13.87 7.55
C LYS A 24 4.06 -13.62 6.40
N PHE A 25 4.08 -12.41 5.85
CA PHE A 25 5.08 -12.01 4.86
C PHE A 25 6.35 -11.56 5.60
N PRO A 26 7.51 -12.19 5.34
CA PRO A 26 8.75 -11.79 5.99
C PRO A 26 9.10 -10.34 5.63
N PRO A 27 9.83 -9.63 6.51
CA PRO A 27 10.39 -8.34 6.13
C PRO A 27 11.36 -8.56 4.95
N ILE A 28 11.28 -7.67 3.97
CA ILE A 28 12.22 -7.63 2.85
C ILE A 28 13.30 -6.63 3.24
N ALA A 29 14.57 -7.01 3.18
CA ALA A 29 15.67 -6.14 3.58
C ALA A 29 16.57 -5.72 2.40
N LEU A 30 16.51 -6.44 1.27
CA LEU A 30 17.46 -6.27 0.16
C LEU A 30 17.56 -4.83 -0.35
N PHE A 31 16.48 -4.07 -0.36
CA PHE A 31 16.49 -2.67 -0.79
C PHE A 31 17.00 -1.72 0.30
N ASP A 32 17.01 -2.15 1.57
CA ASP A 32 17.45 -1.32 2.70
C ASP A 32 18.96 -1.35 2.87
N ASP A 33 19.62 -2.39 2.33
CA ASP A 33 21.06 -2.63 2.47
C ASP A 33 21.90 -1.94 1.37
N VAL A 34 21.26 -1.19 0.47
CA VAL A 34 21.92 -0.56 -0.68
C VAL A 34 21.61 0.94 -0.76
N ALA A 35 22.60 1.72 -1.17
CA ALA A 35 22.50 3.17 -1.25
C ALA A 35 21.95 3.67 -2.60
N ASP A 36 22.15 2.91 -3.68
CA ASP A 36 21.73 3.32 -5.02
C ASP A 36 21.42 2.13 -5.95
N ALA A 37 20.98 2.46 -7.16
CA ALA A 37 20.59 1.46 -8.17
C ALA A 37 21.76 0.60 -8.69
N CYS A 38 22.97 1.14 -8.70
CA CYS A 38 24.16 0.41 -9.18
C CYS A 38 24.60 -0.63 -8.16
N GLU A 39 24.62 -0.24 -6.89
CA GLU A 39 24.91 -1.14 -5.77
C GLU A 39 23.84 -2.23 -5.66
N PHE A 40 22.56 -1.86 -5.82
CA PHE A 40 21.46 -2.82 -5.86
C PHE A 40 21.64 -3.87 -6.96
N GLU A 41 21.96 -3.45 -8.18
CA GLU A 41 22.13 -4.39 -9.30
C GLU A 41 23.27 -5.38 -9.03
N THR A 42 24.38 -4.89 -8.46
CA THR A 42 25.51 -5.74 -8.09
C THR A 42 25.15 -6.76 -7.01
N LEU A 43 24.47 -6.31 -5.96
CA LEU A 43 24.01 -7.19 -4.87
C LEU A 43 22.98 -8.20 -5.36
N TYR A 44 22.04 -7.75 -6.21
CA TYR A 44 21.03 -8.62 -6.80
C TYR A 44 21.65 -9.76 -7.63
N GLN A 45 22.63 -9.45 -8.48
CA GLN A 45 23.33 -10.45 -9.28
C GLN A 45 24.09 -11.45 -8.39
N LEU A 46 24.75 -11.00 -7.33
CA LEU A 46 25.42 -11.88 -6.38
C LEU A 46 24.45 -12.80 -5.67
N GLN A 47 23.33 -12.27 -5.17
CA GLN A 47 22.32 -13.07 -4.50
C GLN A 47 21.58 -14.03 -5.44
N ALA A 48 21.41 -13.68 -6.72
CA ALA A 48 20.79 -14.55 -7.72
C ALA A 48 21.57 -15.87 -7.92
N LEU A 49 22.87 -15.88 -7.64
CA LEU A 49 23.70 -17.07 -7.73
C LEU A 49 23.47 -18.08 -6.59
N THR A 50 23.02 -17.61 -5.42
CA THR A 50 23.01 -18.41 -4.19
C THR A 50 21.69 -18.42 -3.43
N ASN A 51 20.80 -17.45 -3.69
CA ASN A 51 19.53 -17.30 -2.98
C ASN A 51 18.34 -17.74 -3.86
N PRO A 52 17.83 -18.99 -3.72
CA PRO A 52 16.67 -19.45 -4.49
C PRO A 52 15.37 -18.72 -4.13
N ARG A 53 15.35 -17.95 -3.04
CA ARG A 53 14.17 -17.19 -2.57
C ARG A 53 14.21 -15.73 -3.02
N LEU A 54 15.23 -15.31 -3.75
CA LEU A 54 15.42 -13.92 -4.15
C LEU A 54 14.19 -13.31 -4.83
N GLN A 55 13.54 -14.05 -5.73
CA GLN A 55 12.31 -13.60 -6.38
C GLN A 55 11.14 -13.43 -5.42
N ASN A 56 11.05 -14.28 -4.38
CA ASN A 56 10.03 -14.14 -3.36
C ASN A 56 10.28 -12.93 -2.45
N GLU A 57 11.53 -12.53 -2.28
CA GLU A 57 11.92 -11.38 -1.47
C GLU A 57 11.78 -10.06 -2.24
N THR A 58 12.24 -10.02 -3.49
CA THR A 58 12.22 -8.81 -4.31
C THR A 58 10.92 -8.61 -5.08
N GLY A 59 10.16 -9.69 -5.30
CA GLY A 59 9.00 -9.70 -6.19
C GLY A 59 9.38 -9.53 -7.65
N ARG A 60 8.44 -9.02 -8.43
CA ARG A 60 8.56 -8.81 -9.87
C ARG A 60 9.18 -7.45 -10.15
N LEU A 61 10.50 -7.39 -10.19
CA LEU A 61 11.27 -6.15 -10.39
C LEU A 61 11.04 -5.47 -11.74
N GLU A 62 10.52 -6.21 -12.72
CA GLU A 62 10.15 -5.66 -14.03
C GLU A 62 8.91 -4.73 -13.98
N LEU A 63 8.16 -4.75 -12.88
CA LEU A 63 6.97 -3.90 -12.70
C LEU A 63 7.29 -2.46 -12.26
N ILE A 64 8.54 -2.19 -11.87
CA ILE A 64 8.98 -0.87 -11.41
C ILE A 64 10.30 -0.48 -12.07
N ALA A 65 10.40 0.76 -12.54
CA ALA A 65 11.68 1.26 -13.03
C ALA A 65 12.65 1.47 -11.85
N ARG A 66 13.93 1.09 -12.03
CA ARG A 66 14.96 1.25 -10.99
C ARG A 66 15.08 2.68 -10.46
N ALA A 67 14.89 3.67 -11.32
CA ALA A 67 14.93 5.09 -10.97
C ALA A 67 13.74 5.54 -10.08
N GLU A 68 12.70 4.72 -9.95
CA GLU A 68 11.58 5.01 -9.06
C GLU A 68 11.78 4.48 -7.64
N ILE A 69 12.75 3.57 -7.44
CA ILE A 69 13.04 2.99 -6.13
C ILE A 69 13.78 4.05 -5.29
N PRO A 70 13.26 4.40 -4.10
CA PRO A 70 13.84 5.43 -3.26
C PRO A 70 14.99 4.86 -2.40
N PHE A 71 16.07 4.42 -3.05
CA PHE A 71 17.25 3.90 -2.35
C PHE A 71 17.78 4.88 -1.30
N GLY A 72 18.34 4.35 -0.21
CA GLY A 72 18.93 5.14 0.88
C GLY A 72 17.94 5.70 1.89
N ILE A 73 16.62 5.52 1.70
CA ILE A 73 15.65 5.88 2.74
C ILE A 73 15.44 4.75 3.75
N PRO A 74 15.17 5.04 5.03
CA PRO A 74 14.75 4.02 5.99
C PRO A 74 13.48 3.31 5.54
N GLY A 75 13.52 1.98 5.38
CA GLY A 75 12.39 1.14 4.96
C GLY A 75 12.12 1.19 3.45
N CYS A 76 13.15 1.37 2.63
CA CYS A 76 13.06 1.33 1.17
C CYS A 76 12.31 0.08 0.68
N SER A 77 12.55 -1.08 1.30
CA SER A 77 11.87 -2.32 0.99
C SER A 77 10.37 -2.26 1.23
N TYR A 78 9.92 -1.65 2.31
CA TYR A 78 8.49 -1.45 2.58
C TYR A 78 7.83 -0.48 1.60
N ALA A 79 8.58 0.55 1.16
CA ALA A 79 8.10 1.50 0.16
C ALA A 79 7.96 0.85 -1.23
N THR A 80 8.89 -0.05 -1.58
CA THR A 80 9.01 -0.68 -2.91
C THR A 80 8.11 -1.91 -3.06
N ALA A 81 7.93 -2.70 -2.00
CA ALA A 81 7.20 -3.97 -2.03
C ALA A 81 5.80 -3.92 -2.68
N PRO A 82 4.95 -2.89 -2.47
CA PRO A 82 3.65 -2.81 -3.12
C PRO A 82 3.71 -2.77 -4.65
N PHE A 83 4.83 -2.36 -5.22
CA PHE A 83 5.03 -2.22 -6.66
C PHE A 83 5.68 -3.45 -7.31
N THR A 84 6.29 -4.32 -6.51
CA THR A 84 6.91 -5.57 -6.97
C THR A 84 6.09 -6.81 -6.61
N HIS A 85 5.28 -6.75 -5.55
CA HIS A 85 4.37 -7.82 -5.11
C HIS A 85 2.91 -7.41 -5.37
N VAL A 86 2.57 -7.30 -6.63
CA VAL A 86 1.24 -6.85 -7.07
C VAL A 86 0.22 -7.96 -6.89
N ASN A 87 -0.92 -7.64 -6.26
CA ASN A 87 -2.05 -8.55 -6.18
C ASN A 87 -2.78 -8.62 -7.54
N PRO A 88 -2.81 -9.76 -8.23
CA PRO A 88 -3.50 -9.89 -9.52
C PRO A 88 -5.02 -9.69 -9.43
N ALA A 89 -5.62 -9.83 -8.25
CA ALA A 89 -7.04 -9.53 -8.04
C ALA A 89 -7.34 -8.02 -8.01
N GLY A 90 -6.30 -7.19 -8.08
CA GLY A 90 -6.44 -5.74 -8.07
C GLY A 90 -6.70 -5.16 -6.68
N SER A 91 -7.06 -3.90 -6.68
CA SER A 91 -7.37 -3.08 -5.50
C SER A 91 -8.23 -1.89 -5.92
N ARG A 92 -8.57 -0.95 -5.05
CA ARG A 92 -9.47 0.17 -5.39
C ARG A 92 -8.99 0.96 -6.63
N PHE A 93 -7.71 1.29 -6.75
CA PHE A 93 -7.17 2.08 -7.86
C PHE A 93 -6.21 1.30 -8.78
N SER A 94 -6.25 -0.04 -8.75
CA SER A 94 -5.48 -0.89 -9.65
C SER A 94 -6.28 -2.13 -10.04
N ASP A 95 -6.24 -2.46 -11.30
CA ASP A 95 -6.81 -3.71 -11.85
C ASP A 95 -5.91 -4.95 -11.64
N GLY A 96 -4.79 -4.80 -10.94
CA GLY A 96 -3.81 -5.87 -10.71
C GLY A 96 -2.67 -5.90 -11.73
N SER A 97 -2.65 -5.02 -12.72
CA SER A 97 -1.55 -4.91 -13.68
C SER A 97 -0.36 -4.09 -13.15
N TYR A 98 -0.56 -3.26 -12.15
CA TYR A 98 0.47 -2.45 -11.47
C TYR A 98 0.20 -2.32 -9.97
N GLY A 99 1.25 -2.03 -9.20
CA GLY A 99 1.19 -1.84 -7.77
C GLY A 99 0.77 -0.44 -7.34
N VAL A 100 0.16 -0.35 -6.15
CA VAL A 100 -0.21 0.90 -5.50
C VAL A 100 0.14 0.82 -4.02
N LEU A 101 0.82 1.84 -3.49
CA LEU A 101 1.06 1.97 -2.06
C LEU A 101 -0.09 2.75 -1.42
N TYR A 102 -0.93 2.03 -0.66
CA TYR A 102 -2.03 2.63 0.10
C TYR A 102 -1.57 3.04 1.50
N LEU A 103 -1.90 4.28 1.88
CA LEU A 103 -1.62 4.87 3.18
C LEU A 103 -2.91 5.48 3.74
N ALA A 104 -3.05 5.49 5.06
CA ALA A 104 -4.20 6.07 5.76
C ALA A 104 -3.76 7.18 6.72
N SER A 105 -4.60 8.19 6.92
CA SER A 105 -4.31 9.35 7.78
C SER A 105 -4.04 8.99 9.24
N SER A 106 -4.57 7.86 9.72
CA SER A 106 -4.37 7.34 11.06
C SER A 106 -4.24 5.82 11.07
N MET A 107 -3.69 5.27 12.15
CA MET A 107 -3.65 3.83 12.34
C MET A 107 -5.06 3.23 12.44
N ASP A 108 -6.01 3.93 13.06
CA ASP A 108 -7.41 3.49 13.17
C ASP A 108 -8.06 3.38 11.80
N THR A 109 -7.77 4.32 10.89
CA THR A 109 -8.24 4.25 9.51
C THR A 109 -7.60 3.07 8.76
N ALA A 110 -6.29 2.84 8.93
CA ALA A 110 -5.63 1.68 8.35
C ALA A 110 -6.19 0.35 8.86
N LEU A 111 -6.52 0.28 10.17
CA LEU A 111 -7.19 -0.89 10.78
C LEU A 111 -8.58 -1.10 10.22
N ALA A 112 -9.37 -0.04 10.03
CA ALA A 112 -10.73 -0.13 9.45
C ALA A 112 -10.70 -0.65 8.01
N GLU A 113 -9.77 -0.15 7.17
CA GLU A 113 -9.60 -0.61 5.79
C GLU A 113 -9.19 -2.09 5.75
N VAL A 114 -8.19 -2.50 6.54
CA VAL A 114 -7.71 -3.88 6.57
C VAL A 114 -8.77 -4.82 7.14
N ARG A 115 -9.49 -4.42 8.22
CA ARG A 115 -10.58 -5.20 8.79
C ARG A 115 -11.60 -5.59 7.73
N TYR A 116 -12.08 -4.62 6.94
CA TYR A 116 -13.05 -4.87 5.87
C TYR A 116 -12.55 -5.92 4.87
N HIS A 117 -11.29 -5.78 4.40
CA HIS A 117 -10.72 -6.70 3.44
C HIS A 117 -10.51 -8.11 4.01
N GLN A 118 -10.12 -8.20 5.29
CA GLN A 118 -9.98 -9.49 5.97
C GLN A 118 -11.35 -10.15 6.19
N ASP A 119 -12.36 -9.41 6.66
CA ASP A 119 -13.71 -9.93 6.81
C ASP A 119 -14.24 -10.50 5.49
N ARG A 120 -14.12 -9.73 4.41
CA ARG A 120 -14.58 -10.16 3.08
C ARG A 120 -13.84 -11.38 2.56
N TYR A 121 -12.52 -11.44 2.74
CA TYR A 121 -11.71 -12.57 2.29
C TYR A 121 -12.08 -13.85 3.04
N TRP A 122 -12.11 -13.81 4.36
CA TRP A 122 -12.30 -14.99 5.18
C TRP A 122 -13.74 -15.48 5.21
N SER A 123 -14.71 -14.62 5.01
CA SER A 123 -16.12 -15.01 4.83
C SER A 123 -16.35 -15.90 3.61
N ASN A 124 -15.44 -15.89 2.64
CA ASN A 124 -15.50 -16.74 1.45
C ASN A 124 -14.70 -18.05 1.59
N VAL A 125 -14.07 -18.31 2.75
CA VAL A 125 -13.31 -19.54 2.99
C VAL A 125 -14.23 -20.57 3.66
N GLU A 126 -14.62 -21.57 2.91
CA GLU A 126 -15.51 -22.64 3.41
C GLU A 126 -14.86 -23.43 4.55
N GLY A 127 -15.67 -23.77 5.57
CA GLY A 127 -15.25 -24.59 6.70
C GLY A 127 -14.36 -23.90 7.73
N LEU A 128 -14.01 -22.64 7.53
CA LEU A 128 -13.23 -21.87 8.50
C LEU A 128 -14.13 -21.33 9.60
N SER A 129 -13.87 -21.73 10.85
CA SER A 129 -14.60 -21.26 12.03
C SER A 129 -13.83 -20.26 12.89
N TYR A 130 -12.49 -20.27 12.77
CA TYR A 130 -11.60 -19.41 13.55
C TYR A 130 -10.28 -19.17 12.82
N GLU A 131 -9.78 -17.95 12.87
CA GLU A 131 -8.43 -17.61 12.42
C GLU A 131 -7.88 -16.42 13.23
N ARG A 132 -6.56 -16.40 13.36
CA ARG A 132 -5.80 -15.36 14.06
C ARG A 132 -4.77 -14.76 13.13
N PHE A 133 -4.83 -13.44 12.93
CA PHE A 133 -3.88 -12.71 12.09
C PHE A 133 -3.05 -11.78 12.94
N VAL A 134 -1.79 -11.63 12.56
CA VAL A 134 -0.92 -10.59 13.11
C VAL A 134 -0.47 -9.68 11.97
N PHE A 135 -0.61 -8.38 12.18
CA PHE A 135 -0.18 -7.34 11.26
C PHE A 135 0.91 -6.50 11.87
N ARG A 136 1.87 -6.11 11.05
CA ARG A 136 2.82 -5.05 11.36
C ARG A 136 2.22 -3.71 10.99
N GLY A 137 2.17 -2.78 11.94
CA GLY A 137 1.89 -1.38 11.67
C GLY A 137 3.14 -0.72 11.10
N LEU A 138 2.96 0.07 10.07
CA LEU A 138 3.99 0.89 9.45
C LEU A 138 3.60 2.36 9.56
N SER A 139 4.57 3.22 9.89
CA SER A 139 4.45 4.67 9.83
C SER A 139 5.29 5.16 8.65
N CYS A 140 4.65 5.81 7.69
CA CYS A 140 5.23 6.32 6.47
C CYS A 140 5.30 7.84 6.51
N GLN A 141 6.46 8.41 6.21
CA GLN A 141 6.62 9.83 5.93
C GLN A 141 6.77 10.02 4.42
N PHE A 142 6.06 10.98 3.87
CA PHE A 142 6.07 11.25 2.44
C PHE A 142 5.68 12.71 2.16
N ASN A 143 5.96 13.19 0.95
CA ASN A 143 5.52 14.50 0.47
C ASN A 143 4.35 14.30 -0.52
N GLU A 144 3.21 14.96 -0.29
CA GLU A 144 2.06 14.86 -1.19
C GLU A 144 2.08 15.87 -2.35
N ALA A 145 3.13 16.69 -2.46
CA ALA A 145 3.25 17.69 -3.52
C ALA A 145 3.06 17.06 -4.91
N GLY A 146 2.20 17.67 -5.71
CA GLY A 146 1.90 17.24 -7.07
C GLY A 146 1.05 15.97 -7.19
N MET A 147 0.54 15.43 -6.08
CA MET A 147 -0.51 14.41 -6.14
C MET A 147 -1.87 15.06 -6.44
N LEU A 148 -2.81 14.27 -6.95
CA LEU A 148 -4.16 14.73 -7.24
C LEU A 148 -5.03 14.73 -5.98
N ASP A 149 -5.89 15.74 -5.82
CA ASP A 149 -6.88 15.77 -4.75
C ASP A 149 -8.24 15.24 -5.21
N ALA A 150 -8.50 13.96 -4.95
CA ALA A 150 -9.80 13.36 -5.21
C ALA A 150 -10.80 13.58 -4.06
N THR A 151 -10.41 14.23 -2.95
CA THR A 151 -11.34 14.53 -1.85
C THR A 151 -12.40 15.57 -2.23
N VAL A 152 -12.17 16.32 -3.31
CA VAL A 152 -13.16 17.25 -3.89
C VAL A 152 -14.35 16.53 -4.53
N ILE A 153 -14.21 15.24 -4.84
CA ILE A 153 -15.26 14.42 -5.43
C ILE A 153 -16.26 14.04 -4.32
N PRO A 154 -17.57 14.17 -4.56
CA PRO A 154 -18.59 13.76 -3.58
C PRO A 154 -18.51 12.27 -3.24
N MET A 155 -18.76 11.91 -1.98
CA MET A 155 -18.79 10.51 -1.52
C MET A 155 -19.88 9.64 -2.20
N THR A 156 -20.82 10.27 -2.89
CA THR A 156 -21.84 9.60 -3.71
C THR A 156 -21.35 9.20 -5.10
N ASP A 157 -20.15 9.65 -5.49
CA ASP A 157 -19.57 9.27 -6.78
C ASP A 157 -19.16 7.79 -6.77
N PRO A 158 -19.36 7.07 -7.88
CA PRO A 158 -19.00 5.64 -7.98
C PRO A 158 -17.54 5.29 -7.72
N ILE A 159 -16.60 6.22 -7.72
CA ILE A 159 -15.21 5.93 -7.29
C ILE A 159 -15.13 5.55 -5.81
N TYR A 160 -16.12 5.96 -5.01
CA TYR A 160 -16.25 5.64 -3.58
C TYR A 160 -17.19 4.44 -3.32
N ASP A 161 -17.63 3.73 -4.37
CA ASP A 161 -18.41 2.52 -4.15
C ASP A 161 -17.68 1.56 -3.19
N PRO A 162 -18.34 1.06 -2.14
CA PRO A 162 -17.70 0.21 -1.16
C PRO A 162 -17.27 -1.15 -1.71
N ASP A 163 -17.95 -1.67 -2.74
CA ASP A 163 -17.80 -3.04 -3.23
C ASP A 163 -17.39 -3.13 -4.70
N ASP A 164 -17.89 -2.23 -5.55
CA ASP A 164 -17.51 -2.15 -6.96
C ASP A 164 -16.39 -1.11 -7.18
N TYR A 165 -15.20 -1.61 -7.48
CA TYR A 165 -14.04 -0.77 -7.75
C TYR A 165 -13.85 -0.40 -9.22
N SER A 166 -14.78 -0.73 -10.11
CA SER A 166 -14.64 -0.55 -11.56
C SER A 166 -14.36 0.90 -11.96
N GLN A 167 -15.04 1.88 -11.34
CA GLN A 167 -14.83 3.30 -11.64
C GLN A 167 -13.54 3.85 -11.00
N ALA A 168 -13.22 3.40 -9.79
CA ALA A 168 -11.97 3.75 -9.13
C ALA A 168 -10.76 3.15 -9.86
N ASN A 169 -10.86 1.92 -10.38
CA ASN A 169 -9.82 1.30 -11.22
C ASN A 169 -9.58 2.12 -12.49
N ARG A 170 -10.64 2.57 -13.18
CA ARG A 170 -10.50 3.43 -14.37
C ARG A 170 -9.81 4.75 -14.07
N LEU A 171 -10.16 5.38 -12.94
CA LEU A 171 -9.46 6.58 -12.47
C LEU A 171 -7.99 6.26 -12.20
N GLY A 172 -7.70 5.19 -11.45
CA GLY A 172 -6.33 4.77 -11.14
C GLY A 172 -5.48 4.49 -12.37
N GLN A 173 -6.02 3.81 -13.38
CA GLN A 173 -5.35 3.58 -14.67
C GLN A 173 -4.96 4.90 -15.37
N ARG A 174 -5.89 5.86 -15.43
CA ARG A 174 -5.62 7.17 -16.04
C ARG A 174 -4.57 7.97 -15.26
N VAL A 175 -4.63 7.95 -13.93
CA VAL A 175 -3.62 8.55 -13.04
C VAL A 175 -2.23 7.94 -13.30
N LYS A 176 -2.16 6.60 -13.41
CA LYS A 176 -0.91 5.88 -13.71
C LYS A 176 -0.39 6.20 -15.11
N GLN A 177 -1.27 6.20 -16.13
CA GLN A 177 -0.91 6.54 -17.52
C GLN A 177 -0.41 7.98 -17.68
N ALA A 178 -1.03 8.92 -16.93
CA ALA A 178 -0.59 10.30 -16.87
C ALA A 178 0.70 10.50 -16.04
N ARG A 179 1.30 9.42 -15.52
CA ARG A 179 2.52 9.43 -14.68
C ARG A 179 2.41 10.34 -13.44
N GLN A 180 1.20 10.49 -12.92
CA GLN A 180 0.97 11.20 -11.66
C GLN A 180 1.57 10.42 -10.49
N LEU A 181 2.02 11.13 -9.45
CA LEU A 181 2.64 10.52 -8.27
C LEU A 181 1.64 9.70 -7.45
N GLY A 182 0.38 10.09 -7.46
CA GLY A 182 -0.69 9.45 -6.72
C GLY A 182 -1.89 10.36 -6.54
N LEU A 183 -2.80 9.96 -5.66
CA LEU A 183 -3.97 10.74 -5.30
C LEU A 183 -4.31 10.61 -3.82
N ARG A 184 -4.85 11.69 -3.22
CA ARG A 184 -5.51 11.70 -1.92
C ARG A 184 -7.02 11.48 -2.14
N TYR A 185 -7.63 10.64 -1.32
CA TYR A 185 -9.07 10.33 -1.41
C TYR A 185 -9.65 10.09 -0.01
N ARG A 186 -10.97 10.20 0.12
CA ARG A 186 -11.65 9.94 1.38
C ARG A 186 -11.76 8.46 1.66
N SER A 187 -11.52 8.06 2.91
CA SER A 187 -11.75 6.68 3.34
C SER A 187 -13.23 6.32 3.24
N VAL A 188 -13.51 5.16 2.65
CA VAL A 188 -14.87 4.59 2.58
C VAL A 188 -15.22 3.82 3.85
N ARG A 189 -14.20 3.46 4.66
CA ARG A 189 -14.34 2.62 5.86
C ARG A 189 -14.26 3.40 7.17
N ASN A 190 -13.73 4.64 7.11
CA ASN A 190 -13.65 5.52 8.26
C ASN A 190 -14.04 6.94 7.84
N ALA A 191 -15.30 7.28 8.02
CA ALA A 191 -15.88 8.53 7.55
C ALA A 191 -15.13 9.75 8.12
N GLY A 192 -14.88 10.75 7.26
CA GLY A 192 -14.17 11.98 7.62
C GLY A 192 -12.64 11.85 7.64
N GLN A 193 -12.10 10.68 7.31
CA GLN A 193 -10.66 10.44 7.22
C GLN A 193 -10.21 10.31 5.77
N ASP A 194 -8.94 10.67 5.53
CA ASP A 194 -8.32 10.61 4.22
C ASP A 194 -7.37 9.41 4.09
N CYS A 195 -7.20 8.97 2.86
CA CYS A 195 -6.24 7.97 2.44
C CYS A 195 -5.47 8.49 1.21
N TRP A 196 -4.30 7.89 0.96
CA TRP A 196 -3.50 8.13 -0.23
C TRP A 196 -3.26 6.84 -0.99
N ALA A 197 -3.29 6.93 -2.32
CA ALA A 197 -2.90 5.88 -3.25
C ALA A 197 -1.72 6.39 -4.06
N LEU A 198 -0.50 5.97 -3.71
CA LEU A 198 0.72 6.36 -4.41
C LEU A 198 0.94 5.41 -5.58
N MET A 199 1.14 5.96 -6.80
CA MET A 199 1.41 5.22 -8.03
C MET A 199 2.89 4.93 -8.24
N THR A 200 3.75 5.49 -7.39
CA THR A 200 5.20 5.31 -7.34
C THR A 200 5.70 5.49 -5.91
N PRO A 201 6.79 4.83 -5.47
CA PRO A 201 7.33 5.03 -4.13
C PRO A 201 8.13 6.34 -3.98
N ARG A 202 8.40 7.08 -5.05
CA ARG A 202 9.23 8.29 -5.06
C ARG A 202 8.89 9.34 -4.00
N PRO A 203 7.61 9.60 -3.66
CA PRO A 203 7.28 10.58 -2.63
C PRO A 203 7.64 10.17 -1.20
N VAL A 204 7.95 8.89 -0.97
CA VAL A 204 8.25 8.35 0.37
C VAL A 204 9.64 8.79 0.80
N THR A 205 9.76 9.30 2.03
CA THR A 205 11.03 9.70 2.65
C THR A 205 11.47 8.76 3.77
N SER A 206 10.53 8.06 4.40
CA SER A 206 10.81 6.95 5.32
C SER A 206 9.57 6.10 5.53
N ILE A 207 9.74 4.82 5.82
CA ILE A 207 8.66 3.93 6.23
C ILE A 207 9.20 2.94 7.26
N ILE A 208 8.76 3.06 8.50
CA ILE A 208 9.28 2.30 9.63
C ILE A 208 8.18 1.49 10.29
N GLN A 209 8.57 0.34 10.83
CA GLN A 209 7.69 -0.51 11.62
C GLN A 209 7.35 0.17 12.96
N THR A 210 6.09 0.04 13.36
CA THR A 210 5.56 0.47 14.66
C THR A 210 5.09 -0.74 15.46
N ALA A 211 3.92 -0.68 16.08
CA ALA A 211 3.35 -1.79 16.83
C ALA A 211 2.88 -2.94 15.94
N HIS A 212 2.71 -4.11 16.52
CA HIS A 212 1.96 -5.21 15.93
C HIS A 212 0.50 -5.15 16.37
N TYR A 213 -0.39 -5.63 15.50
CA TYR A 213 -1.83 -5.70 15.75
C TYR A 213 -2.30 -7.11 15.50
N GLU A 214 -3.08 -7.63 16.43
CA GLU A 214 -3.76 -8.90 16.32
C GLU A 214 -5.20 -8.68 15.91
N MET A 215 -5.70 -9.50 14.99
CA MET A 215 -7.10 -9.58 14.61
C MET A 215 -7.57 -11.01 14.79
N ILE A 216 -8.73 -11.20 15.42
CA ILE A 216 -9.39 -12.50 15.58
C ILE A 216 -10.62 -12.53 14.69
N TRP A 217 -10.69 -13.57 13.85
CA TRP A 217 -11.85 -13.87 13.01
C TRP A 217 -12.56 -15.14 13.50
N ASN A 218 -13.85 -15.07 13.68
CA ASN A 218 -14.70 -16.18 14.07
C ASN A 218 -16.10 -16.08 13.41
N GLY A 219 -16.10 -15.94 12.08
CA GLY A 219 -17.27 -15.60 11.28
C GLY A 219 -17.30 -14.11 10.90
N CYS A 220 -16.61 -13.26 11.66
CA CYS A 220 -16.29 -11.86 11.37
C CYS A 220 -15.04 -11.47 12.16
N ILE A 221 -14.42 -10.30 11.87
CA ILE A 221 -13.38 -9.75 12.74
C ILE A 221 -14.00 -9.28 14.06
N SER A 222 -13.89 -10.11 15.09
CA SER A 222 -14.52 -9.92 16.41
C SER A 222 -13.68 -9.11 17.37
N SER A 223 -12.37 -9.07 17.19
CA SER A 223 -11.48 -8.23 18.00
C SER A 223 -10.27 -7.74 17.20
N ILE A 224 -9.80 -6.55 17.57
CA ILE A 224 -8.55 -5.96 17.10
C ILE A 224 -7.83 -5.43 18.33
N SER A 225 -6.58 -5.83 18.54
CA SER A 225 -5.77 -5.39 19.67
C SER A 225 -4.33 -5.13 19.27
N ALA A 226 -3.73 -4.09 19.87
CA ALA A 226 -2.28 -3.87 19.75
C ALA A 226 -1.53 -4.91 20.61
N ILE A 227 -0.56 -5.59 20.01
CA ILE A 227 0.35 -6.47 20.75
C ILE A 227 1.40 -5.58 21.41
N ARG A 228 1.42 -5.57 22.73
CA ARG A 228 2.47 -4.90 23.51
C ARG A 228 3.69 -5.83 23.58
N ALA A 229 4.88 -5.28 23.32
CA ALA A 229 6.11 -5.95 23.74
C ALA A 229 6.10 -6.04 25.26
N VAL A 230 6.32 -7.22 25.78
CA VAL A 230 6.49 -7.48 27.23
C VAL A 230 7.92 -7.13 27.60
#